data_a790262fb10f3be07487fba484e55e37
#
_entry.id   a790262fb10f3be07487fba484e55e37
#
_cell.length_a   1.000
_cell.length_b   1.000
_cell.length_c   1.000
_cell.angle_alpha   90.00
_cell.angle_beta   90.00
_cell.angle_gamma   90.00
#
_symmetry.space_group_name_H-M   'P 1'
#
loop_
_entity.id
_entity.type
_entity.pdbx_description
1 polymer ?
#
loop_
_entity_poly.entity_id
_entity_poly.type
_entity_poly.pdbx_seq_one_letter_code
_entity_poly.pdbx_strand_id
1 'polypeptide(L)'
;MVAACLSIEKSGLALAPSRGKKVTLLHLTDTHAQLETHWEYLPGRQPAIAHMGGFARLKTAIDVQRSTSHGPAFLVDGGDLVQGSGPAAWTRGEVMIEAANALALDAFVPGNWEPVYGPSQFEKLMGQLKTKIIAYNFHYKSTGKRMFEPAAICTRDGVKVAFIGLADPTTTDRQPPTQVQGLDSTRMQGLKEYVQELRRTERPDLVVAITHTGLTLSRHLAREIPELDVILSGHTHERTETAIREGNVLVVESGSNGSFVGRLDLTLKMDGGIAEHTFKLIPVHASDYPEDARLAQIVNRVLEPHRPQMGLVLCETKAPILRYDVFETNADNLISDAIRLTANTDIGFTNGFRFAPPIVEGSLTKADLWNLLPLDTRMKKGWVNGEELKAYLERELELVFSRDARKLSGGWGPRASGMEMSFNALALPGKRLTSVKVNGEEVQKNRKYTIAGCEREGEPLDYVCRLRGTHDVEYVKQTIHQAMEEYLLGQKIIKPIRERRSRALDFPDVAFSQDQLLASFNR
;
A
#
# COMPACT_ATOMS: atom_id res chain seq x y z
N MET A 1 47.02 58.38 48.61
CA MET A 1 46.07 57.30 48.93
C MET A 1 45.18 57.06 47.73
N VAL A 2 45.47 56.02 46.97
CA VAL A 2 44.70 55.63 45.78
C VAL A 2 43.99 54.32 46.14
N ALA A 3 42.66 54.36 46.15
CA ALA A 3 41.80 53.21 46.41
C ALA A 3 41.67 52.38 45.13
N ALA A 4 42.10 51.11 45.14
CA ALA A 4 41.90 50.18 44.08
C ALA A 4 40.53 49.54 44.23
N CYS A 5 39.64 49.73 43.23
CA CYS A 5 38.39 48.96 43.05
C CYS A 5 38.70 47.63 42.41
N LEU A 6 38.50 46.55 43.15
CA LEU A 6 38.47 45.16 42.62
C LEU A 6 37.10 44.89 42.02
N SER A 7 37.04 44.80 40.70
CA SER A 7 35.88 44.31 39.97
C SER A 7 35.87 42.75 40.00
N ILE A 8 34.87 42.18 40.66
CA ILE A 8 34.60 40.74 40.63
C ILE A 8 33.83 40.46 39.34
N GLU A 9 34.52 39.90 38.34
CA GLU A 9 33.83 39.29 37.18
C GLU A 9 33.10 38.03 37.63
N LYS A 10 31.79 38.07 37.61
CA LYS A 10 30.96 36.89 37.69
C LYS A 10 31.08 36.12 36.35
N SER A 11 31.94 35.08 36.33
CA SER A 11 31.92 34.10 35.26
C SER A 11 30.60 33.32 35.32
N GLY A 12 29.64 33.74 34.49
CA GLY A 12 28.45 32.98 34.23
C GLY A 12 28.84 31.70 33.50
N LEU A 13 28.84 30.59 34.18
CA LEU A 13 28.81 29.28 33.52
C LEU A 13 27.51 29.24 32.69
N ALA A 14 27.65 29.45 31.38
CA ALA A 14 26.58 29.09 30.43
C ALA A 14 26.38 27.56 30.56
N LEU A 15 25.30 27.19 31.23
CA LEU A 15 24.82 25.81 31.17
C LEU A 15 24.66 25.45 29.70
N ALA A 16 25.45 24.47 29.22
CA ALA A 16 25.25 23.89 27.90
C ALA A 16 23.76 23.52 27.78
N PRO A 17 23.09 23.86 26.70
CA PRO A 17 21.67 23.52 26.54
C PRO A 17 21.54 22.02 26.73
N SER A 18 20.73 21.62 27.72
CA SER A 18 20.46 20.21 27.98
C SER A 18 19.93 19.60 26.66
N ARG A 19 20.74 18.71 26.06
CA ARG A 19 20.36 18.05 24.82
C ARG A 19 19.11 17.21 25.09
N GLY A 20 18.02 17.50 24.40
CA GLY A 20 16.78 16.74 24.49
C GLY A 20 17.00 15.26 24.14
N LYS A 21 16.09 14.38 24.58
CA LYS A 21 16.12 12.96 24.24
C LYS A 21 16.10 12.78 22.71
N LYS A 22 16.90 11.86 22.20
CA LYS A 22 16.91 11.48 20.78
C LYS A 22 16.25 10.14 20.59
N VAL A 23 15.55 9.95 19.48
CA VAL A 23 14.90 8.70 19.10
C VAL A 23 14.88 8.56 17.57
N THR A 24 15.05 7.33 17.11
CA THR A 24 14.93 6.97 15.69
C THR A 24 13.72 6.07 15.50
N LEU A 25 12.82 6.42 14.57
CA LEU A 25 11.75 5.56 14.11
C LEU A 25 12.15 4.99 12.74
N LEU A 26 12.15 3.66 12.63
CA LEU A 26 12.32 2.92 11.38
C LEU A 26 10.96 2.37 10.97
N HIS A 27 10.58 2.62 9.74
CA HIS A 27 9.24 2.31 9.23
C HIS A 27 9.32 1.46 7.96
N LEU A 28 8.63 0.32 8.01
CA LEU A 28 8.29 -0.52 6.86
C LEU A 28 6.78 -0.47 6.66
N THR A 29 6.34 -0.73 5.44
CA THR A 29 4.94 -0.89 5.09
C THR A 29 4.81 -1.57 3.72
N ASP A 30 3.69 -2.24 3.48
CA ASP A 30 3.33 -2.74 2.14
C ASP A 30 4.43 -3.60 1.50
N THR A 31 5.04 -4.49 2.28
CA THR A 31 6.13 -5.34 1.76
C THR A 31 5.65 -6.38 0.78
N HIS A 32 4.35 -6.67 0.75
CA HIS A 32 3.64 -7.49 -0.25
C HIS A 32 4.36 -8.80 -0.58
N ALA A 33 4.83 -9.48 0.47
CA ALA A 33 5.46 -10.78 0.38
C ALA A 33 6.63 -10.88 -0.62
N GLN A 34 7.37 -9.79 -0.83
CA GLN A 34 8.55 -9.78 -1.68
C GLN A 34 9.79 -10.25 -0.89
N LEU A 35 9.88 -11.59 -0.67
CA LEU A 35 10.95 -12.21 0.12
C LEU A 35 12.31 -12.10 -0.55
N GLU A 36 12.36 -12.16 -1.88
CA GLU A 36 13.59 -12.10 -2.67
C GLU A 36 13.83 -10.70 -3.24
N THR A 37 15.07 -10.43 -3.60
CA THR A 37 15.44 -9.25 -4.37
C THR A 37 14.71 -9.26 -5.71
N HIS A 38 14.15 -8.14 -6.08
CA HIS A 38 13.30 -7.97 -7.26
C HIS A 38 13.62 -6.66 -7.98
N TRP A 39 13.04 -6.48 -9.14
CA TRP A 39 13.10 -5.20 -9.85
C TRP A 39 12.12 -4.21 -9.21
N GLU A 40 12.54 -2.95 -9.08
CA GLU A 40 11.70 -1.87 -8.57
C GLU A 40 11.71 -0.69 -9.55
N TYR A 41 10.54 -0.11 -9.79
CA TYR A 41 10.42 1.07 -10.63
C TYR A 41 10.62 2.34 -9.80
N LEU A 42 11.57 3.15 -10.20
CA LEU A 42 11.91 4.43 -9.59
C LEU A 42 11.41 5.56 -10.51
N PRO A 43 10.20 6.13 -10.24
CA PRO A 43 9.70 7.25 -11.01
C PRO A 43 10.52 8.50 -10.74
N GLY A 44 10.61 9.42 -11.72
CA GLY A 44 11.32 10.67 -11.57
C GLY A 44 11.57 11.35 -12.92
N ARG A 45 12.42 12.36 -12.95
CA ARG A 45 12.80 13.03 -14.21
C ARG A 45 13.49 12.09 -15.18
N GLN A 46 14.23 11.13 -14.66
CA GLN A 46 14.84 10.02 -15.39
C GLN A 46 14.38 8.71 -14.74
N PRO A 47 13.25 8.15 -15.20
CA PRO A 47 12.73 6.91 -14.65
C PRO A 47 13.75 5.78 -14.80
N ALA A 48 13.88 4.94 -13.77
CA ALA A 48 14.80 3.82 -13.75
C ALA A 48 14.13 2.56 -13.23
N ILE A 49 14.67 1.41 -13.58
CA ILE A 49 14.35 0.13 -12.96
C ILE A 49 15.63 -0.35 -12.27
N ALA A 50 15.56 -0.62 -10.98
CA ALA A 50 16.70 -1.02 -10.17
C ALA A 50 16.43 -2.36 -9.46
N HIS A 51 17.49 -3.11 -9.18
CA HIS A 51 17.40 -4.36 -8.43
C HIS A 51 17.45 -4.04 -6.94
N MET A 52 16.36 -4.28 -6.22
CA MET A 52 16.13 -3.78 -4.87
C MET A 52 15.41 -4.80 -3.98
N GLY A 53 15.31 -4.48 -2.70
CA GLY A 53 14.50 -5.22 -1.76
C GLY A 53 15.04 -6.61 -1.42
N GLY A 54 14.11 -7.49 -1.04
CA GLY A 54 14.41 -8.81 -0.50
C GLY A 54 14.70 -8.78 1.00
N PHE A 55 14.04 -9.65 1.77
CA PHE A 55 14.08 -9.60 3.24
C PHE A 55 15.48 -9.74 3.83
N ALA A 56 16.37 -10.53 3.19
CA ALA A 56 17.74 -10.69 3.64
C ALA A 56 18.55 -9.38 3.53
N ARG A 57 18.35 -8.60 2.46
CA ARG A 57 19.00 -7.30 2.28
C ARG A 57 18.33 -6.22 3.12
N LEU A 58 17.00 -6.27 3.22
CA LEU A 58 16.20 -5.39 4.07
C LEU A 58 16.66 -5.48 5.54
N LYS A 59 16.97 -6.71 6.03
CA LYS A 59 17.51 -6.92 7.38
C LYS A 59 18.84 -6.21 7.56
N THR A 60 19.76 -6.34 6.62
CA THR A 60 21.06 -5.65 6.68
C THR A 60 20.86 -4.13 6.65
N ALA A 61 20.00 -3.61 5.78
CA ALA A 61 19.67 -2.19 5.73
C ALA A 61 19.14 -1.69 7.09
N ILE A 62 18.19 -2.41 7.70
CA ILE A 62 17.64 -2.08 9.02
C ILE A 62 18.75 -2.06 10.10
N ASP A 63 19.61 -3.07 10.11
CA ASP A 63 20.69 -3.15 11.12
C ASP A 63 21.70 -2.01 10.98
N VAL A 64 22.03 -1.62 9.75
CA VAL A 64 22.85 -0.42 9.50
C VAL A 64 22.15 0.83 10.05
N GLN A 65 20.83 0.98 9.82
CA GLN A 65 20.11 2.15 10.35
C GLN A 65 20.02 2.14 11.88
N ARG A 66 19.84 0.96 12.49
CA ARG A 66 19.87 0.81 13.96
C ARG A 66 21.25 1.18 14.55
N SER A 67 22.33 0.68 13.95
CA SER A 67 23.71 0.91 14.45
C SER A 67 24.16 2.36 14.33
N THR A 68 23.58 3.12 13.41
CA THR A 68 23.89 4.54 13.17
C THR A 68 22.90 5.50 13.83
N SER A 69 21.96 4.99 14.65
CA SER A 69 21.02 5.83 15.39
C SER A 69 21.73 6.59 16.53
N HIS A 70 21.27 7.81 16.81
CA HIS A 70 21.81 8.64 17.90
C HIS A 70 21.03 8.50 19.23
N GLY A 71 20.08 7.58 19.29
CA GLY A 71 19.25 7.23 20.44
C GLY A 71 18.59 5.87 20.21
N PRO A 72 17.64 5.44 21.06
CA PRO A 72 16.91 4.20 20.82
C PRO A 72 16.22 4.20 19.46
N ALA A 73 16.35 3.08 18.74
CA ALA A 73 15.69 2.87 17.47
C ALA A 73 14.52 1.91 17.63
N PHE A 74 13.33 2.26 17.13
CA PHE A 74 12.14 1.43 17.07
C PHE A 74 11.83 1.11 15.62
N LEU A 75 11.58 -0.17 15.32
CA LEU A 75 11.18 -0.65 13.99
C LEU A 75 9.73 -1.06 14.00
N VAL A 76 8.93 -0.47 13.13
CA VAL A 76 7.50 -0.77 13.01
C VAL A 76 7.11 -1.05 11.57
N ASP A 77 6.01 -1.80 11.40
CA ASP A 77 5.48 -2.15 10.08
C ASP A 77 3.99 -1.76 9.98
N GLY A 78 3.66 -1.06 8.90
CA GLY A 78 2.33 -0.52 8.60
C GLY A 78 1.38 -1.51 7.92
N GLY A 79 1.75 -2.81 7.77
CA GLY A 79 0.85 -3.85 7.24
C GLY A 79 1.01 -4.14 5.75
N ASP A 80 0.11 -4.97 5.23
CA ASP A 80 0.16 -5.57 3.90
C ASP A 80 1.45 -6.39 3.69
N LEU A 81 1.71 -7.27 4.66
CA LEU A 81 2.88 -8.12 4.74
C LEU A 81 2.69 -9.46 4.00
N VAL A 82 1.50 -10.11 4.21
CA VAL A 82 1.36 -11.57 3.99
C VAL A 82 0.90 -11.94 2.58
N GLN A 83 0.67 -10.97 1.69
CA GLN A 83 0.12 -11.19 0.36
C GLN A 83 0.84 -10.32 -0.69
N GLY A 84 1.07 -10.86 -1.90
CA GLY A 84 1.67 -10.14 -3.03
C GLY A 84 2.58 -11.00 -3.92
N SER A 85 2.77 -12.29 -3.59
CA SER A 85 3.56 -13.23 -4.39
C SER A 85 2.91 -14.61 -4.48
N GLY A 86 3.33 -15.43 -5.44
CA GLY A 86 2.84 -16.80 -5.62
C GLY A 86 3.01 -17.65 -4.35
N PRO A 87 4.22 -17.77 -3.80
CA PRO A 87 4.43 -18.53 -2.56
C PRO A 87 3.54 -18.09 -1.40
N ALA A 88 3.31 -16.77 -1.25
CA ALA A 88 2.41 -16.26 -0.22
C ALA A 88 0.95 -16.70 -0.49
N ALA A 89 0.48 -16.62 -1.73
CA ALA A 89 -0.86 -17.09 -2.10
C ALA A 89 -1.01 -18.61 -1.87
N TRP A 90 -0.05 -19.42 -2.30
CA TRP A 90 -0.09 -20.90 -2.21
C TRP A 90 -0.01 -21.41 -0.77
N THR A 91 0.67 -20.68 0.12
CA THR A 91 0.78 -21.00 1.55
C THR A 91 -0.18 -20.20 2.42
N ARG A 92 -1.06 -19.40 1.80
CA ARG A 92 -2.00 -18.52 2.50
C ARG A 92 -1.30 -17.63 3.52
N GLY A 93 -0.15 -17.04 3.13
CA GLY A 93 0.65 -16.10 3.91
C GLY A 93 1.67 -16.73 4.87
N GLU A 94 1.65 -18.05 5.10
CA GLU A 94 2.52 -18.70 6.10
C GLU A 94 4.01 -18.56 5.76
N VAL A 95 4.36 -18.53 4.48
CA VAL A 95 5.75 -18.36 4.01
C VAL A 95 6.43 -17.10 4.55
N MET A 96 5.64 -16.08 4.92
CA MET A 96 6.16 -14.78 5.39
C MET A 96 6.55 -14.76 6.86
N ILE A 97 5.92 -15.60 7.69
CA ILE A 97 5.95 -15.46 9.15
C ILE A 97 7.35 -15.54 9.74
N GLU A 98 8.13 -16.54 9.29
CA GLU A 98 9.47 -16.73 9.86
C GLU A 98 10.44 -15.58 9.49
N ALA A 99 10.38 -15.14 8.23
CA ALA A 99 11.18 -14.02 7.75
C ALA A 99 10.77 -12.70 8.43
N ALA A 100 9.47 -12.44 8.59
CA ALA A 100 8.98 -11.26 9.31
C ALA A 100 9.42 -11.26 10.78
N ASN A 101 9.33 -12.40 11.46
CA ASN A 101 9.79 -12.53 12.84
C ASN A 101 11.31 -12.27 13.00
N ALA A 102 12.10 -12.56 11.97
CA ALA A 102 13.55 -12.32 11.99
C ALA A 102 13.93 -10.83 11.86
N LEU A 103 13.00 -9.95 11.41
CA LEU A 103 13.21 -8.50 11.40
C LEU A 103 13.15 -7.87 12.79
N ALA A 104 12.52 -8.55 13.76
CA ALA A 104 12.33 -8.08 15.15
C ALA A 104 11.61 -6.72 15.21
N LEU A 105 10.37 -6.70 14.74
CA LEU A 105 9.47 -5.53 14.78
C LEU A 105 9.06 -5.21 16.23
N ASP A 106 8.98 -3.93 16.57
CA ASP A 106 8.46 -3.46 17.86
C ASP A 106 6.91 -3.38 17.88
N ALA A 107 6.30 -3.06 16.73
CA ALA A 107 4.85 -3.08 16.53
C ALA A 107 4.50 -3.34 15.07
N PHE A 108 3.31 -3.89 14.85
CA PHE A 108 2.73 -4.18 13.53
C PHE A 108 1.26 -3.78 13.49
N VAL A 109 0.83 -3.15 12.42
CA VAL A 109 -0.58 -2.82 12.17
C VAL A 109 -1.06 -3.65 10.98
N PRO A 110 -2.15 -4.44 11.10
CA PRO A 110 -2.69 -5.15 9.96
C PRO A 110 -3.20 -4.20 8.87
N GLY A 111 -2.81 -4.44 7.63
CA GLY A 111 -3.35 -3.77 6.46
C GLY A 111 -4.64 -4.42 5.94
N ASN A 112 -5.06 -4.03 4.75
CA ASN A 112 -6.27 -4.59 4.14
C ASN A 112 -6.04 -5.97 3.50
N TRP A 113 -4.80 -6.40 3.28
CA TRP A 113 -4.47 -7.71 2.73
C TRP A 113 -4.23 -8.80 3.78
N GLU A 114 -4.04 -8.48 5.05
CA GLU A 114 -3.91 -9.50 6.09
C GLU A 114 -5.11 -10.44 6.18
N PRO A 115 -6.39 -10.00 6.07
CA PRO A 115 -7.53 -10.91 6.12
C PRO A 115 -7.84 -11.61 4.78
N VAL A 116 -7.08 -11.40 3.72
CA VAL A 116 -7.36 -11.91 2.36
C VAL A 116 -7.58 -13.43 2.28
N TYR A 117 -6.98 -14.18 3.19
CA TYR A 117 -7.12 -15.65 3.26
C TYR A 117 -8.25 -16.10 4.19
N GLY A 118 -9.12 -15.19 4.61
CA GLY A 118 -10.24 -15.43 5.51
C GLY A 118 -9.91 -15.24 7.00
N PRO A 119 -10.95 -15.06 7.83
CA PRO A 119 -10.79 -14.66 9.23
C PRO A 119 -9.94 -15.61 10.07
N SER A 120 -10.17 -16.92 9.96
CA SER A 120 -9.41 -17.93 10.73
C SER A 120 -7.92 -17.93 10.39
N GLN A 121 -7.58 -17.76 9.09
CA GLN A 121 -6.18 -17.68 8.68
C GLN A 121 -5.56 -16.34 9.13
N PHE A 122 -6.32 -15.26 9.07
CA PHE A 122 -5.88 -13.96 9.59
C PHE A 122 -5.51 -14.04 11.08
N GLU A 123 -6.39 -14.58 11.93
CA GLU A 123 -6.11 -14.78 13.35
C GLU A 123 -4.87 -15.67 13.56
N LYS A 124 -4.75 -16.76 12.81
CA LYS A 124 -3.59 -17.66 12.87
C LYS A 124 -2.28 -16.93 12.54
N LEU A 125 -2.23 -16.19 11.43
CA LEU A 125 -1.03 -15.47 11.00
C LEU A 125 -0.64 -14.39 12.01
N MET A 126 -1.59 -13.60 12.48
CA MET A 126 -1.34 -12.57 13.50
C MET A 126 -0.83 -13.18 14.82
N GLY A 127 -1.38 -14.33 15.23
CA GLY A 127 -0.92 -15.05 16.43
C GLY A 127 0.49 -15.67 16.31
N GLN A 128 1.01 -15.85 15.09
CA GLN A 128 2.36 -16.38 14.83
C GLN A 128 3.43 -15.28 14.73
N LEU A 129 3.04 -14.03 14.53
CA LEU A 129 3.98 -12.90 14.53
C LEU A 129 4.47 -12.61 15.96
N LYS A 130 5.79 -12.56 16.13
CA LYS A 130 6.46 -12.28 17.43
C LYS A 130 6.64 -10.78 17.64
N THR A 131 5.56 -10.02 17.50
CA THR A 131 5.52 -8.57 17.67
C THR A 131 4.21 -8.16 18.31
N LYS A 132 4.09 -6.91 18.74
CA LYS A 132 2.82 -6.35 19.23
C LYS A 132 1.94 -6.01 18.04
N ILE A 133 0.86 -6.78 17.84
CA ILE A 133 -0.15 -6.45 16.84
C ILE A 133 -1.10 -5.43 17.45
N ILE A 134 -1.25 -4.28 16.81
CA ILE A 134 -2.08 -3.19 17.31
C ILE A 134 -3.05 -2.69 16.24
N ALA A 135 -4.32 -2.51 16.62
CA ALA A 135 -5.33 -1.88 15.76
C ALA A 135 -6.49 -1.33 16.58
N TYR A 136 -6.65 -0.01 16.62
CA TYR A 136 -7.76 0.66 17.32
C TYR A 136 -9.13 0.27 16.74
N ASN A 137 -9.22 0.17 15.43
CA ASN A 137 -10.46 0.05 14.67
C ASN A 137 -10.81 -1.37 14.19
N PHE A 138 -10.02 -2.40 14.50
CA PHE A 138 -10.34 -3.78 14.12
C PHE A 138 -11.15 -4.49 15.21
N HIS A 139 -12.38 -4.94 14.86
CA HIS A 139 -13.34 -5.50 15.80
C HIS A 139 -13.96 -6.79 15.27
N TYR A 140 -14.42 -7.65 16.19
CA TYR A 140 -15.37 -8.72 15.88
C TYR A 140 -16.76 -8.11 15.68
N LYS A 141 -17.36 -8.28 14.50
CA LYS A 141 -18.68 -7.74 14.17
C LYS A 141 -19.78 -8.23 15.11
N SER A 142 -19.70 -9.51 15.53
CA SER A 142 -20.71 -10.16 16.38
C SER A 142 -20.76 -9.62 17.82
N THR A 143 -19.60 -9.23 18.37
CA THR A 143 -19.49 -8.81 19.77
C THR A 143 -19.18 -7.33 19.95
N GLY A 144 -18.66 -6.69 18.90
CA GLY A 144 -18.11 -5.34 18.95
C GLY A 144 -16.82 -5.21 19.75
N LYS A 145 -16.23 -6.32 20.21
CA LYS A 145 -14.95 -6.30 20.92
C LYS A 145 -13.80 -6.07 19.94
N ARG A 146 -12.78 -5.33 20.36
CA ARG A 146 -11.52 -5.21 19.59
C ARG A 146 -10.85 -6.58 19.44
N MET A 147 -10.26 -6.81 18.27
CA MET A 147 -9.47 -8.01 18.00
C MET A 147 -8.04 -7.87 18.54
N PHE A 148 -7.53 -6.65 18.57
CA PHE A 148 -6.16 -6.32 18.96
C PHE A 148 -6.16 -5.17 19.98
N GLU A 149 -5.06 -5.04 20.71
CA GLU A 149 -4.83 -3.86 21.54
C GLU A 149 -4.78 -2.60 20.64
N PRO A 150 -5.39 -1.49 21.07
CA PRO A 150 -5.39 -0.26 20.26
C PRO A 150 -4.03 0.41 20.16
N ALA A 151 -3.14 0.16 21.13
CA ALA A 151 -1.82 0.76 21.24
C ALA A 151 -0.80 -0.17 21.90
N ALA A 152 0.48 0.09 21.63
CA ALA A 152 1.61 -0.54 22.30
C ALA A 152 2.51 0.53 22.91
N ILE A 153 2.84 0.35 24.21
CA ILE A 153 3.83 1.19 24.88
C ILE A 153 5.19 0.49 24.81
N CYS A 154 6.17 1.20 24.24
CA CYS A 154 7.56 0.72 24.12
C CYS A 154 8.49 1.69 24.84
N THR A 155 9.35 1.18 25.73
CA THR A 155 10.35 1.98 26.44
C THR A 155 11.74 1.41 26.16
N ARG A 156 12.67 2.26 25.71
CA ARG A 156 14.06 1.89 25.42
C ARG A 156 14.96 3.08 25.75
N ASP A 157 16.03 2.86 26.52
CA ASP A 157 17.02 3.88 26.90
C ASP A 157 16.39 5.17 27.47
N GLY A 158 15.35 5.01 28.31
CA GLY A 158 14.63 6.11 28.95
C GLY A 158 13.72 6.93 28.03
N VAL A 159 13.51 6.50 26.77
CA VAL A 159 12.49 7.07 25.86
C VAL A 159 11.28 6.17 25.84
N LYS A 160 10.12 6.73 26.17
CA LYS A 160 8.81 6.06 26.16
C LYS A 160 8.00 6.50 24.94
N VAL A 161 7.73 5.56 24.01
CA VAL A 161 6.92 5.80 22.81
C VAL A 161 5.60 5.03 22.92
N ALA A 162 4.49 5.72 22.66
CA ALA A 162 3.19 5.09 22.50
C ALA A 162 2.88 4.97 20.99
N PHE A 163 2.78 3.72 20.50
CA PHE A 163 2.35 3.42 19.13
C PHE A 163 0.86 3.10 19.13
N ILE A 164 0.07 3.80 18.32
CA ILE A 164 -1.35 3.57 18.10
C ILE A 164 -1.53 2.98 16.70
N GLY A 165 -2.24 1.85 16.58
CA GLY A 165 -2.48 1.20 15.30
C GLY A 165 -3.81 1.63 14.68
N LEU A 166 -3.81 1.90 13.37
CA LEU A 166 -5.01 2.18 12.58
C LEU A 166 -4.99 1.37 11.28
N ALA A 167 -5.80 0.32 11.20
CA ALA A 167 -6.02 -0.43 9.96
C ALA A 167 -6.86 0.36 8.95
N ASP A 168 -6.88 -0.06 7.68
CA ASP A 168 -7.74 0.56 6.67
C ASP A 168 -9.22 0.45 7.07
N PRO A 169 -9.91 1.58 7.31
CA PRO A 169 -11.30 1.58 7.72
C PRO A 169 -12.24 1.03 6.65
N THR A 170 -11.77 0.87 5.41
CA THR A 170 -12.54 0.34 4.30
C THR A 170 -12.19 -1.12 3.96
N THR A 171 -11.38 -1.80 4.78
CA THR A 171 -10.98 -3.20 4.57
C THR A 171 -12.18 -4.10 4.29
N THR A 172 -13.25 -3.99 5.08
CA THR A 172 -14.46 -4.80 4.93
C THR A 172 -15.27 -4.50 3.68
N ASP A 173 -15.07 -3.35 3.07
CA ASP A 173 -15.70 -2.96 1.80
C ASP A 173 -14.81 -3.31 0.59
N ARG A 174 -13.48 -3.29 0.78
CA ARG A 174 -12.51 -3.59 -0.27
C ARG A 174 -12.40 -5.06 -0.57
N GLN A 175 -12.36 -5.89 0.48
CA GLN A 175 -12.17 -7.32 0.33
C GLN A 175 -13.48 -8.04 -0.02
N PRO A 176 -13.44 -9.18 -0.72
CA PRO A 176 -14.60 -10.04 -0.90
C PRO A 176 -15.25 -10.40 0.45
N PRO A 177 -16.59 -10.44 0.54
CA PRO A 177 -17.29 -10.69 1.80
C PRO A 177 -16.86 -11.95 2.54
N THR A 178 -16.50 -13.02 1.84
CA THR A 178 -16.01 -14.28 2.45
C THR A 178 -14.67 -14.12 3.15
N GLN A 179 -13.82 -13.20 2.69
CA GLN A 179 -12.49 -12.97 3.26
C GLN A 179 -12.52 -12.16 4.54
N VAL A 180 -13.58 -11.37 4.75
CA VAL A 180 -13.73 -10.46 5.89
C VAL A 180 -14.97 -10.77 6.74
N GLN A 181 -15.55 -11.96 6.59
CA GLN A 181 -16.74 -12.37 7.30
C GLN A 181 -16.53 -12.26 8.82
N GLY A 182 -17.44 -11.53 9.49
CA GLY A 182 -17.38 -11.34 10.93
C GLY A 182 -16.37 -10.28 11.41
N LEU A 183 -15.67 -9.60 10.51
CA LEU A 183 -14.75 -8.51 10.81
C LEU A 183 -15.44 -7.14 10.61
N ASP A 184 -14.96 -6.14 11.34
CA ASP A 184 -15.37 -4.74 11.23
C ASP A 184 -14.14 -3.85 11.46
N SER A 185 -13.73 -3.09 10.45
CA SER A 185 -12.62 -2.14 10.51
C SER A 185 -13.06 -0.67 10.50
N THR A 186 -14.38 -0.41 10.47
CA THR A 186 -14.93 0.93 10.19
C THR A 186 -14.93 1.87 11.39
N ARG A 187 -14.69 1.37 12.60
CA ARG A 187 -14.92 2.11 13.87
C ARG A 187 -13.79 3.04 14.24
N MET A 188 -13.84 4.27 13.72
CA MET A 188 -12.85 5.32 14.02
C MET A 188 -13.32 6.31 15.11
N GLN A 189 -14.56 6.19 15.58
CA GLN A 189 -15.13 7.12 16.56
C GLN A 189 -14.40 7.03 17.89
N GLY A 190 -14.20 8.18 18.56
CA GLY A 190 -13.52 8.26 19.85
C GLY A 190 -11.98 8.16 19.77
N LEU A 191 -11.40 8.10 18.57
CA LEU A 191 -9.94 8.00 18.41
C LEU A 191 -9.21 9.20 19.02
N LYS A 192 -9.71 10.42 18.80
CA LYS A 192 -9.12 11.65 19.37
C LYS A 192 -9.11 11.60 20.89
N GLU A 193 -10.25 11.28 21.49
CA GLU A 193 -10.40 11.15 22.94
C GLU A 193 -9.48 10.04 23.49
N TYR A 194 -9.34 8.95 22.76
CA TYR A 194 -8.41 7.87 23.13
C TYR A 194 -6.95 8.36 23.12
N VAL A 195 -6.52 9.12 22.11
CA VAL A 195 -5.15 9.70 22.04
C VAL A 195 -4.91 10.66 23.21
N GLN A 196 -5.88 11.51 23.55
CA GLN A 196 -5.80 12.43 24.69
C GLN A 196 -5.69 11.69 26.01
N GLU A 197 -6.49 10.65 26.21
CA GLU A 197 -6.45 9.82 27.41
C GLU A 197 -5.13 9.08 27.53
N LEU A 198 -4.62 8.51 26.43
CA LEU A 198 -3.33 7.82 26.39
C LEU A 198 -2.18 8.77 26.80
N ARG A 199 -2.18 10.00 26.29
CA ARG A 199 -1.19 11.00 26.71
C ARG A 199 -1.27 11.31 28.20
N ARG A 200 -2.48 11.45 28.71
CA ARG A 200 -2.71 11.80 30.12
C ARG A 200 -2.28 10.67 31.07
N THR A 201 -2.63 9.41 30.75
CA THR A 201 -2.41 8.24 31.61
C THR A 201 -0.98 7.70 31.48
N GLU A 202 -0.52 7.49 30.24
CA GLU A 202 0.77 6.87 29.98
C GLU A 202 1.94 7.85 30.00
N ARG A 203 1.68 9.12 29.76
CA ARG A 203 2.69 10.20 29.69
C ARG A 203 3.89 9.81 28.82
N PRO A 204 3.69 9.39 27.57
CA PRO A 204 4.79 9.04 26.69
C PRO A 204 5.57 10.30 26.27
N ASP A 205 6.85 10.09 25.96
CA ASP A 205 7.69 11.15 25.35
C ASP A 205 7.24 11.45 23.91
N LEU A 206 6.65 10.43 23.22
CA LEU A 206 6.20 10.52 21.83
C LEU A 206 4.94 9.67 21.62
N VAL A 207 3.94 10.21 20.92
CA VAL A 207 2.76 9.46 20.44
C VAL A 207 2.81 9.33 18.92
N VAL A 208 2.93 8.11 18.44
CA VAL A 208 3.09 7.75 17.03
C VAL A 208 1.89 6.94 16.58
N ALA A 209 1.17 7.38 15.56
CA ALA A 209 0.21 6.54 14.89
C ALA A 209 0.90 5.78 13.75
N ILE A 210 0.73 4.45 13.72
CA ILE A 210 1.08 3.60 12.58
C ILE A 210 -0.24 3.36 11.86
N THR A 211 -0.35 3.77 10.59
CA THR A 211 -1.63 3.76 9.89
C THR A 211 -1.55 3.03 8.56
N HIS A 212 -2.53 2.17 8.30
CA HIS A 212 -2.74 1.59 6.98
C HIS A 212 -3.93 2.25 6.27
N THR A 213 -3.96 3.59 6.26
CA THR A 213 -5.11 4.38 5.79
C THR A 213 -4.83 5.16 4.48
N GLY A 214 -3.60 5.11 4.02
CA GLY A 214 -3.11 5.90 2.89
C GLY A 214 -2.71 7.32 3.28
N LEU A 215 -1.77 7.89 2.53
CA LEU A 215 -1.15 9.18 2.84
C LEU A 215 -2.18 10.31 2.98
N THR A 216 -3.16 10.37 2.08
CA THR A 216 -4.17 11.44 2.09
C THR A 216 -5.04 11.43 3.34
N LEU A 217 -5.55 10.24 3.75
CA LEU A 217 -6.34 10.13 4.98
C LEU A 217 -5.45 10.32 6.21
N SER A 218 -4.22 9.84 6.20
CA SER A 218 -3.23 10.07 7.27
C SER A 218 -2.96 11.55 7.50
N ARG A 219 -2.80 12.35 6.45
CA ARG A 219 -2.66 13.82 6.53
C ARG A 219 -3.94 14.48 7.09
N HIS A 220 -5.11 13.96 6.71
CA HIS A 220 -6.38 14.46 7.26
C HIS A 220 -6.47 14.18 8.76
N LEU A 221 -6.13 12.96 9.22
CA LEU A 221 -6.09 12.60 10.64
C LEU A 221 -5.09 13.43 11.44
N ALA A 222 -3.93 13.76 10.87
CA ALA A 222 -2.95 14.65 11.50
C ALA A 222 -3.53 16.04 11.82
N ARG A 223 -4.38 16.58 10.95
CA ARG A 223 -5.07 17.85 11.21
C ARG A 223 -6.19 17.74 12.24
N GLU A 224 -6.90 16.60 12.28
CA GLU A 224 -8.00 16.36 13.23
C GLU A 224 -7.52 16.03 14.64
N ILE A 225 -6.35 15.39 14.78
CA ILE A 225 -5.80 14.88 16.04
C ILE A 225 -4.40 15.48 16.27
N PRO A 226 -4.31 16.79 16.60
CA PRO A 226 -3.03 17.47 16.79
C PRO A 226 -2.27 16.99 18.03
N GLU A 227 -2.87 16.11 18.83
CA GLU A 227 -2.23 15.44 19.96
C GLU A 227 -1.31 14.28 19.53
N LEU A 228 -1.30 13.87 18.26
CA LEU A 228 -0.27 13.01 17.69
C LEU A 228 1.02 13.80 17.44
N ASP A 229 2.17 13.15 17.50
CA ASP A 229 3.46 13.74 17.12
C ASP A 229 3.87 13.31 15.70
N VAL A 230 3.65 12.02 15.38
CA VAL A 230 4.05 11.42 14.12
C VAL A 230 2.95 10.47 13.62
N ILE A 231 2.75 10.45 12.31
CA ILE A 231 2.00 9.40 11.60
C ILE A 231 2.96 8.71 10.62
N LEU A 232 3.10 7.39 10.78
CA LEU A 232 3.78 6.49 9.86
C LEU A 232 2.70 5.80 9.01
N SER A 233 2.54 6.26 7.77
CA SER A 233 1.46 5.87 6.86
C SER A 233 1.85 4.70 5.96
N GLY A 234 0.89 3.86 5.59
CA GLY A 234 0.99 2.82 4.57
C GLY A 234 -0.25 2.80 3.66
N HIS A 235 -0.39 1.75 2.84
CA HIS A 235 -1.52 1.48 1.94
C HIS A 235 -1.41 2.12 0.55
N THR A 236 -1.03 3.39 0.42
CA THR A 236 -0.96 4.06 -0.89
C THR A 236 0.39 3.93 -1.58
N HIS A 237 1.36 3.25 -0.94
CA HIS A 237 2.71 2.99 -1.45
C HIS A 237 3.47 4.28 -1.82
N GLU A 238 3.08 5.40 -1.20
CA GLU A 238 3.72 6.67 -1.47
C GLU A 238 5.16 6.68 -0.94
N ARG A 239 6.03 7.37 -1.67
CA ARG A 239 7.44 7.55 -1.33
C ARG A 239 7.65 8.99 -0.94
N THR A 240 7.47 9.30 0.35
CA THR A 240 7.75 10.66 0.82
C THR A 240 9.26 10.89 0.85
N GLU A 241 9.74 11.93 0.19
CA GLU A 241 11.16 12.31 0.22
C GLU A 241 11.51 13.10 1.48
N THR A 242 10.54 13.79 2.04
CA THR A 242 10.64 14.60 3.26
C THR A 242 9.42 14.35 4.14
N ALA A 243 9.56 14.57 5.45
CA ALA A 243 8.41 14.53 6.35
C ALA A 243 7.43 15.68 6.03
N ILE A 244 6.18 15.33 5.79
CA ILE A 244 5.09 16.29 5.57
C ILE A 244 4.64 16.80 6.93
N ARG A 245 4.52 18.10 7.07
CA ARG A 245 4.06 18.72 8.32
C ARG A 245 2.61 19.15 8.20
N GLU A 246 1.74 18.57 9.04
CA GLU A 246 0.35 19.00 9.21
C GLU A 246 0.17 19.55 10.64
N GLY A 247 0.22 20.88 10.77
CA GLY A 247 0.32 21.51 12.08
C GLY A 247 1.59 21.11 12.83
N ASN A 248 1.44 20.47 13.99
CA ASN A 248 2.57 19.94 14.77
C ASN A 248 2.90 18.49 14.46
N VAL A 249 2.08 17.79 13.68
CA VAL A 249 2.22 16.37 13.38
C VAL A 249 3.09 16.17 12.13
N LEU A 250 4.05 15.24 12.20
CA LEU A 250 4.83 14.80 11.05
C LEU A 250 4.19 13.57 10.42
N VAL A 251 4.05 13.56 9.10
CA VAL A 251 3.49 12.44 8.33
C VAL A 251 4.51 11.96 7.31
N VAL A 252 4.77 10.65 7.27
CA VAL A 252 5.64 10.01 6.27
C VAL A 252 5.02 8.71 5.78
N GLU A 253 5.34 8.31 4.53
CA GLU A 253 5.03 6.99 3.98
C GLU A 253 6.28 6.44 3.28
N SER A 254 6.57 5.15 3.47
CA SER A 254 7.89 4.58 3.18
C SER A 254 7.92 3.65 1.97
N GLY A 255 7.04 3.90 0.98
CA GLY A 255 7.00 3.10 -0.25
C GLY A 255 6.43 1.69 -0.02
N SER A 256 6.94 0.70 -0.75
CA SER A 256 6.39 -0.67 -0.74
C SER A 256 7.44 -1.72 -1.10
N ASN A 257 7.01 -2.99 -1.21
CA ASN A 257 7.76 -4.15 -1.69
C ASN A 257 9.02 -4.49 -0.86
N GLY A 258 9.20 -3.89 0.33
CA GLY A 258 10.46 -4.01 1.07
C GLY A 258 11.66 -3.35 0.37
N SER A 259 11.39 -2.51 -0.63
CA SER A 259 12.40 -1.77 -1.40
C SER A 259 12.94 -0.55 -0.67
N PHE A 260 12.31 -0.14 0.45
CA PHE A 260 12.67 1.05 1.20
C PHE A 260 12.56 0.85 2.70
N VAL A 261 13.37 1.61 3.45
CA VAL A 261 13.24 1.80 4.90
C VAL A 261 13.05 3.29 5.17
N GLY A 262 11.92 3.68 5.76
CA GLY A 262 11.75 5.03 6.28
C GLY A 262 12.56 5.22 7.55
N ARG A 263 13.40 6.24 7.64
CA ARG A 263 14.14 6.61 8.83
C ARG A 263 13.77 8.02 9.26
N LEU A 264 13.17 8.15 10.43
CA LEU A 264 12.84 9.43 11.05
C LEU A 264 13.62 9.59 12.36
N ASP A 265 14.64 10.44 12.33
CA ASP A 265 15.43 10.83 13.49
C ASP A 265 14.81 12.06 14.15
N LEU A 266 14.56 12.00 15.45
CA LEU A 266 13.90 13.04 16.24
C LEU A 266 14.75 13.48 17.42
N THR A 267 14.78 14.79 17.70
CA THR A 267 15.21 15.36 18.97
C THR A 267 13.96 15.90 19.69
N LEU A 268 13.70 15.40 20.91
CA LEU A 268 12.53 15.77 21.70
C LEU A 268 12.84 16.98 22.58
N LYS A 269 11.85 17.85 22.82
CA LYS A 269 11.93 18.93 23.81
C LYS A 269 11.83 18.37 25.22
N MET A 270 12.39 19.10 26.19
CA MET A 270 12.29 18.72 27.60
C MET A 270 10.86 18.79 28.17
N ASP A 271 10.05 19.67 27.62
CA ASP A 271 8.64 19.91 27.98
C ASP A 271 7.64 19.19 27.10
N GLY A 272 8.12 18.31 26.21
CA GLY A 272 7.34 17.51 25.27
C GLY A 272 7.31 18.06 23.83
N GLY A 273 7.03 17.17 22.88
CA GLY A 273 7.00 17.46 21.46
C GLY A 273 8.37 17.40 20.78
N ILE A 274 8.37 17.64 19.47
CA ILE A 274 9.54 17.52 18.60
C ILE A 274 10.25 18.88 18.48
N ALA A 275 11.55 18.94 18.83
CA ALA A 275 12.41 20.09 18.61
C ALA A 275 12.99 20.11 17.19
N GLU A 276 13.56 18.96 16.78
CA GLU A 276 14.20 18.79 15.48
C GLU A 276 13.84 17.44 14.89
N HIS A 277 13.80 17.33 13.57
CA HIS A 277 13.59 16.09 12.87
C HIS A 277 14.37 16.01 11.57
N THR A 278 14.73 14.81 11.18
CA THR A 278 15.26 14.51 9.84
C THR A 278 14.61 13.23 9.35
N PHE A 279 14.03 13.25 8.17
CA PHE A 279 13.50 12.07 7.50
C PHE A 279 14.36 11.69 6.30
N LYS A 280 14.59 10.40 6.12
CA LYS A 280 15.25 9.82 4.94
C LYS A 280 14.49 8.59 4.51
N LEU A 281 14.12 8.51 3.26
CA LEU A 281 13.69 7.29 2.62
C LEU A 281 14.93 6.56 2.10
N ILE A 282 15.29 5.44 2.72
CA ILE A 282 16.51 4.67 2.43
C ILE A 282 16.17 3.60 1.39
N PRO A 283 16.65 3.71 0.15
CA PRO A 283 16.44 2.68 -0.84
C PRO A 283 17.32 1.45 -0.52
N VAL A 284 16.75 0.25 -0.62
CA VAL A 284 17.44 -1.02 -0.36
C VAL A 284 17.96 -1.57 -1.70
N HIS A 285 18.96 -0.90 -2.28
CA HIS A 285 19.60 -1.38 -3.51
C HIS A 285 20.39 -2.66 -3.26
N ALA A 286 20.31 -3.60 -4.19
CA ALA A 286 21.03 -4.88 -4.10
C ALA A 286 22.56 -4.70 -4.06
N SER A 287 23.08 -3.63 -4.67
CA SER A 287 24.51 -3.27 -4.63
C SER A 287 25.01 -2.78 -3.28
N ASP A 288 24.12 -2.19 -2.46
CA ASP A 288 24.54 -1.42 -1.29
C ASP A 288 24.46 -2.25 0.01
N TYR A 289 23.58 -3.27 0.00
CA TYR A 289 23.35 -4.11 1.17
C TYR A 289 23.56 -5.58 0.83
N PRO A 290 24.59 -6.25 1.42
CA PRO A 290 24.73 -7.70 1.32
C PRO A 290 23.56 -8.40 2.05
N GLU A 291 23.29 -9.64 1.67
CA GLU A 291 22.26 -10.44 2.33
C GLU A 291 22.69 -10.83 3.75
N ASP A 292 21.81 -10.66 4.73
CA ASP A 292 21.95 -11.30 6.04
C ASP A 292 21.90 -12.81 5.86
N ALA A 293 22.98 -13.51 6.26
CA ALA A 293 23.13 -14.94 6.00
C ALA A 293 22.04 -15.80 6.64
N ARG A 294 21.58 -15.42 7.85
CA ARG A 294 20.52 -16.16 8.56
C ARG A 294 19.18 -15.99 7.86
N LEU A 295 18.85 -14.76 7.48
CA LEU A 295 17.57 -14.48 6.81
C LEU A 295 17.55 -15.04 5.39
N ALA A 296 18.67 -15.02 4.67
CA ALA A 296 18.82 -15.69 3.38
C ALA A 296 18.56 -17.20 3.46
N GLN A 297 19.07 -17.88 4.52
CA GLN A 297 18.76 -19.30 4.75
C GLN A 297 17.26 -19.54 5.00
N ILE A 298 16.61 -18.66 5.79
CA ILE A 298 15.16 -18.75 6.01
C ILE A 298 14.41 -18.60 4.68
N VAL A 299 14.69 -17.54 3.92
CA VAL A 299 14.05 -17.26 2.62
C VAL A 299 14.23 -18.43 1.66
N ASN A 300 15.46 -18.93 1.49
CA ASN A 300 15.73 -20.07 0.61
C ASN A 300 14.94 -21.32 1.03
N ARG A 301 14.93 -21.66 2.32
CA ARG A 301 14.22 -22.82 2.84
C ARG A 301 12.71 -22.74 2.61
N VAL A 302 12.08 -21.59 2.88
CA VAL A 302 10.63 -21.46 2.73
C VAL A 302 10.18 -21.39 1.28
N LEU A 303 11.07 -20.95 0.36
CA LEU A 303 10.77 -20.87 -1.07
C LEU A 303 11.12 -22.15 -1.84
N GLU A 304 12.03 -22.98 -1.33
CA GLU A 304 12.52 -24.18 -2.02
C GLU A 304 11.39 -25.08 -2.56
N PRO A 305 10.31 -25.40 -1.80
CA PRO A 305 9.21 -26.22 -2.31
C PRO A 305 8.47 -25.60 -3.50
N HIS A 306 8.57 -24.28 -3.67
CA HIS A 306 7.82 -23.52 -4.67
C HIS A 306 8.66 -23.19 -5.91
N ARG A 307 10.00 -23.35 -5.86
CA ARG A 307 10.93 -23.02 -6.95
C ARG A 307 10.52 -23.60 -8.31
N PRO A 308 10.14 -24.89 -8.43
CA PRO A 308 9.76 -25.45 -9.71
C PRO A 308 8.56 -24.74 -10.34
N GLN A 309 7.55 -24.40 -9.52
CA GLN A 309 6.36 -23.69 -9.99
C GLN A 309 6.66 -22.22 -10.32
N MET A 310 7.46 -21.55 -9.49
CA MET A 310 7.86 -20.15 -9.70
C MET A 310 8.58 -19.97 -11.03
N GLY A 311 9.50 -20.89 -11.38
CA GLY A 311 10.36 -20.81 -12.56
C GLY A 311 9.71 -21.19 -13.90
N LEU A 312 8.44 -21.59 -13.93
CA LEU A 312 7.75 -21.92 -15.18
C LEU A 312 7.66 -20.68 -16.08
N VAL A 313 8.31 -20.72 -17.24
CA VAL A 313 8.28 -19.65 -18.23
C VAL A 313 6.97 -19.71 -19.01
N LEU A 314 6.25 -18.59 -19.07
CA LEU A 314 4.97 -18.45 -19.78
C LEU A 314 5.15 -17.83 -21.17
N CYS A 315 6.02 -16.84 -21.30
CA CYS A 315 6.37 -16.21 -22.58
C CYS A 315 7.65 -15.38 -22.43
N GLU A 316 8.06 -14.70 -23.51
CA GLU A 316 9.08 -13.64 -23.47
C GLU A 316 8.43 -12.26 -23.61
N THR A 317 8.92 -11.27 -22.88
CA THR A 317 8.55 -9.87 -23.10
C THR A 317 9.71 -9.09 -23.73
N LYS A 318 9.39 -8.24 -24.72
CA LYS A 318 10.34 -7.33 -25.40
C LYS A 318 10.18 -5.88 -24.94
N ALA A 319 9.46 -5.66 -23.83
CA ALA A 319 9.34 -4.36 -23.19
C ALA A 319 9.09 -4.57 -21.69
N PRO A 320 9.54 -3.66 -20.82
CA PRO A 320 9.22 -3.74 -19.40
C PRO A 320 7.71 -3.70 -19.17
N ILE A 321 7.22 -4.50 -18.22
CA ILE A 321 5.83 -4.51 -17.79
C ILE A 321 5.75 -3.82 -16.43
N LEU A 322 5.00 -2.73 -16.39
CA LEU A 322 4.88 -1.86 -15.21
C LEU A 322 3.42 -1.80 -14.76
N ARG A 323 3.21 -1.80 -13.45
CA ARG A 323 1.89 -1.62 -12.85
C ARG A 323 1.83 -0.42 -11.92
N TYR A 324 2.57 0.62 -12.22
CA TYR A 324 2.74 1.81 -11.38
C TYR A 324 2.27 3.06 -12.10
N ASP A 325 0.96 3.29 -12.14
CA ASP A 325 0.33 4.51 -12.66
C ASP A 325 -1.14 4.59 -12.20
N VAL A 326 -1.67 5.80 -12.02
CA VAL A 326 -3.06 6.04 -11.61
C VAL A 326 -4.04 5.81 -12.75
N PHE A 327 -3.69 6.18 -13.99
CA PHE A 327 -4.63 6.17 -15.12
C PHE A 327 -4.61 4.87 -15.91
N GLU A 328 -3.44 4.43 -16.35
CA GLU A 328 -3.28 3.27 -17.20
C GLU A 328 -1.90 2.64 -17.03
N THR A 329 -1.83 1.32 -17.06
CA THR A 329 -0.55 0.59 -17.11
C THR A 329 -0.56 -0.43 -18.25
N ASN A 330 0.60 -0.75 -18.80
CA ASN A 330 0.70 -1.81 -19.78
C ASN A 330 0.44 -3.21 -19.19
N ALA A 331 0.67 -3.39 -17.89
CA ALA A 331 0.29 -4.60 -17.15
C ALA A 331 -1.23 -4.78 -17.11
N ASP A 332 -1.98 -3.72 -16.76
CA ASP A 332 -3.45 -3.79 -16.71
C ASP A 332 -4.06 -3.94 -18.11
N ASN A 333 -3.44 -3.35 -19.15
CA ASN A 333 -3.84 -3.58 -20.53
C ASN A 333 -3.73 -5.06 -20.88
N LEU A 334 -2.58 -5.69 -20.58
CA LEU A 334 -2.34 -7.11 -20.81
C LEU A 334 -3.37 -8.01 -20.09
N ILE A 335 -3.65 -7.73 -18.81
CA ILE A 335 -4.60 -8.48 -17.99
C ILE A 335 -6.03 -8.34 -18.54
N SER A 336 -6.45 -7.11 -18.83
CA SER A 336 -7.80 -6.86 -19.33
C SER A 336 -8.02 -7.41 -20.75
N ASP A 337 -6.96 -7.46 -21.59
CA ASP A 337 -7.00 -8.11 -22.90
C ASP A 337 -7.23 -9.62 -22.77
N ALA A 338 -6.50 -10.30 -21.89
CA ALA A 338 -6.68 -11.72 -21.64
C ALA A 338 -8.10 -12.02 -21.13
N ILE A 339 -8.63 -11.23 -20.18
CA ILE A 339 -10.01 -11.37 -19.70
C ILE A 339 -11.02 -11.22 -20.83
N ARG A 340 -10.92 -10.15 -21.62
CA ARG A 340 -11.83 -9.86 -22.72
C ARG A 340 -11.85 -10.96 -23.78
N LEU A 341 -10.68 -11.39 -24.20
CA LEU A 341 -10.53 -12.40 -25.26
C LEU A 341 -11.02 -13.76 -24.78
N THR A 342 -10.66 -14.20 -23.56
CA THR A 342 -11.11 -15.49 -23.02
C THR A 342 -12.63 -15.53 -22.81
N ALA A 343 -13.22 -14.44 -22.34
CA ALA A 343 -14.66 -14.35 -22.12
C ALA A 343 -15.46 -14.08 -23.40
N ASN A 344 -14.81 -13.66 -24.50
CA ASN A 344 -15.40 -13.23 -25.75
C ASN A 344 -16.48 -12.15 -25.53
N THR A 345 -16.06 -11.00 -24.98
CA THR A 345 -16.93 -9.86 -24.64
C THR A 345 -16.45 -8.57 -25.30
N ASP A 346 -17.31 -7.54 -25.34
CA ASP A 346 -16.95 -6.21 -25.83
C ASP A 346 -15.90 -5.56 -24.93
N ILE A 347 -16.05 -5.73 -23.59
CA ILE A 347 -15.20 -5.10 -22.58
C ILE A 347 -14.68 -6.15 -21.60
N GLY A 348 -13.38 -6.10 -21.29
CA GLY A 348 -12.77 -6.83 -20.19
C GLY A 348 -12.32 -5.86 -19.10
N PHE A 349 -12.77 -6.05 -17.85
CA PHE A 349 -12.34 -5.25 -16.70
C PHE A 349 -11.36 -5.98 -15.82
N THR A 350 -10.35 -5.26 -15.32
CA THR A 350 -9.51 -5.72 -14.20
C THR A 350 -9.52 -4.68 -13.09
N ASN A 351 -9.33 -5.15 -11.84
CA ASN A 351 -9.02 -4.25 -10.73
C ASN A 351 -7.62 -3.68 -10.96
N GLY A 352 -7.52 -2.38 -11.16
CA GLY A 352 -6.23 -1.72 -11.17
C GLY A 352 -5.58 -1.80 -9.79
N PHE A 353 -4.30 -2.16 -9.73
CA PHE A 353 -3.48 -2.02 -8.53
C PHE A 353 -2.25 -1.18 -8.88
N ARG A 354 -1.62 -0.56 -7.87
CA ARG A 354 -0.37 0.17 -8.05
C ARG A 354 0.82 -0.55 -7.42
N PHE A 355 0.68 -1.82 -7.17
CA PHE A 355 1.77 -2.62 -6.63
C PHE A 355 2.03 -3.81 -7.57
N ALA A 356 3.22 -4.12 -7.74
CA ALA A 356 3.88 -5.32 -8.23
C ALA A 356 5.28 -4.92 -8.66
N PRO A 357 6.29 -5.72 -8.40
CA PRO A 357 7.60 -5.52 -9.00
C PRO A 357 7.49 -5.45 -10.52
N PRO A 358 8.22 -4.56 -11.19
CA PRO A 358 8.32 -4.54 -12.65
C PRO A 358 8.83 -5.88 -13.19
N ILE A 359 8.30 -6.30 -14.34
CA ILE A 359 8.87 -7.39 -15.12
C ILE A 359 9.77 -6.74 -16.19
N VAL A 360 11.05 -7.08 -16.20
CA VAL A 360 12.01 -6.57 -17.20
C VAL A 360 11.94 -7.40 -18.49
N GLU A 361 12.59 -6.91 -19.56
CA GLU A 361 12.70 -7.66 -20.81
C GLU A 361 13.35 -9.02 -20.60
N GLY A 362 12.81 -10.05 -21.24
CA GLY A 362 13.25 -11.45 -21.13
C GLY A 362 12.10 -12.40 -20.80
N SER A 363 12.41 -13.47 -20.09
CA SER A 363 11.41 -14.49 -19.70
C SER A 363 10.43 -13.93 -18.67
N LEU A 364 9.13 -14.05 -18.96
CA LEU A 364 8.03 -13.84 -18.01
C LEU A 364 7.66 -15.20 -17.41
N THR A 365 7.79 -15.30 -16.10
CA THR A 365 7.59 -16.55 -15.36
C THR A 365 6.24 -16.59 -14.65
N LYS A 366 5.90 -17.75 -14.11
CA LYS A 366 4.71 -17.90 -13.27
C LYS A 366 4.82 -17.10 -11.97
N ALA A 367 6.02 -16.91 -11.42
CA ALA A 367 6.24 -16.02 -10.28
C ALA A 367 5.88 -14.57 -10.63
N ASP A 368 6.31 -14.10 -11.81
CA ASP A 368 5.98 -12.74 -12.30
C ASP A 368 4.47 -12.56 -12.48
N LEU A 369 3.77 -13.56 -13.02
CA LEU A 369 2.32 -13.53 -13.15
C LEU A 369 1.63 -13.41 -11.77
N TRP A 370 2.09 -14.16 -10.76
CA TRP A 370 1.55 -14.07 -9.40
C TRP A 370 1.89 -12.77 -8.70
N ASN A 371 3.01 -12.12 -9.02
CA ASN A 371 3.31 -10.77 -8.54
C ASN A 371 2.35 -9.74 -9.17
N LEU A 372 2.01 -9.89 -10.45
CA LEU A 372 1.02 -9.02 -11.10
C LEU A 372 -0.41 -9.25 -10.61
N LEU A 373 -0.77 -10.53 -10.38
CA LEU A 373 -2.11 -10.98 -9.99
C LEU A 373 -2.00 -11.86 -8.74
N PRO A 374 -1.84 -11.29 -7.54
CA PRO A 374 -1.58 -12.06 -6.33
C PRO A 374 -2.81 -12.79 -5.77
N LEU A 375 -3.90 -12.83 -6.52
CA LEU A 375 -5.10 -13.61 -6.27
C LEU A 375 -5.55 -14.27 -7.57
N ASP A 376 -5.91 -15.56 -7.50
CA ASP A 376 -6.59 -16.24 -8.58
C ASP A 376 -8.10 -16.31 -8.28
N THR A 377 -8.91 -15.63 -9.09
CA THR A 377 -10.36 -15.56 -8.92
C THR A 377 -11.07 -16.09 -10.15
N ARG A 378 -12.29 -16.63 -9.95
CA ARG A 378 -13.17 -16.95 -11.06
C ARG A 378 -13.51 -15.68 -11.85
N MET A 379 -13.85 -15.84 -13.10
CA MET A 379 -14.35 -14.77 -13.95
C MET A 379 -15.87 -14.90 -14.15
N LYS A 380 -16.51 -13.74 -14.21
CA LYS A 380 -17.93 -13.59 -14.59
C LYS A 380 -18.04 -12.76 -15.85
N LYS A 381 -19.08 -13.01 -16.65
CA LYS A 381 -19.46 -12.16 -17.77
C LYS A 381 -20.98 -11.93 -17.78
N GLY A 382 -21.40 -10.84 -18.41
CA GLY A 382 -22.79 -10.46 -18.56
C GLY A 382 -22.89 -9.24 -19.48
N TRP A 383 -23.93 -8.43 -19.35
CA TRP A 383 -24.05 -7.19 -20.12
C TRP A 383 -24.61 -6.06 -19.28
N VAL A 384 -24.31 -4.83 -19.70
CA VAL A 384 -24.88 -3.58 -19.18
C VAL A 384 -25.30 -2.69 -20.35
N ASN A 385 -26.22 -1.76 -20.13
CA ASN A 385 -26.48 -0.71 -21.12
C ASN A 385 -25.48 0.46 -20.94
N GLY A 386 -25.48 1.37 -21.91
CA GLY A 386 -24.49 2.47 -21.89
C GLY A 386 -24.71 3.49 -20.77
N GLU A 387 -25.92 3.63 -20.24
CA GLU A 387 -26.19 4.49 -19.08
C GLU A 387 -25.60 3.90 -17.80
N GLU A 388 -25.81 2.60 -17.58
CA GLU A 388 -25.24 1.85 -16.45
C GLU A 388 -23.70 1.84 -16.48
N LEU A 389 -23.13 1.65 -17.69
CA LEU A 389 -21.68 1.71 -17.88
C LEU A 389 -21.11 3.08 -17.51
N LYS A 390 -21.70 4.17 -17.99
CA LYS A 390 -21.25 5.54 -17.66
C LYS A 390 -21.41 5.85 -16.17
N ALA A 391 -22.52 5.43 -15.57
CA ALA A 391 -22.75 5.61 -14.12
C ALA A 391 -21.71 4.85 -13.27
N TYR A 392 -21.34 3.65 -13.69
CA TYR A 392 -20.25 2.90 -13.05
C TYR A 392 -18.92 3.65 -13.14
N LEU A 393 -18.52 4.10 -14.33
CA LEU A 393 -17.26 4.79 -14.54
C LEU A 393 -17.19 6.11 -13.75
N GLU A 394 -18.26 6.90 -13.69
CA GLU A 394 -18.33 8.12 -12.88
C GLU A 394 -18.15 7.82 -11.38
N ARG A 395 -18.75 6.74 -10.88
CA ARG A 395 -18.59 6.31 -9.49
C ARG A 395 -17.13 5.90 -9.20
N GLU A 396 -16.49 5.13 -10.07
CA GLU A 396 -15.09 4.73 -9.89
C GLU A 396 -14.16 5.94 -9.95
N LEU A 397 -14.42 6.91 -10.84
CA LEU A 397 -13.65 8.16 -10.89
C LEU A 397 -13.84 9.00 -9.62
N GLU A 398 -15.03 8.99 -8.99
CA GLU A 398 -15.23 9.65 -7.69
C GLU A 398 -14.39 9.02 -6.60
N LEU A 399 -14.26 7.69 -6.55
CA LEU A 399 -13.43 6.99 -5.57
C LEU A 399 -11.93 7.30 -5.71
N VAL A 400 -11.49 7.77 -6.89
CA VAL A 400 -10.09 8.13 -7.16
C VAL A 400 -9.84 9.62 -6.94
N PHE A 401 -10.78 10.47 -7.35
CA PHE A 401 -10.59 11.93 -7.44
C PHE A 401 -11.49 12.72 -6.47
N SER A 402 -12.03 12.08 -5.45
CA SER A 402 -12.80 12.80 -4.42
C SER A 402 -11.92 13.81 -3.69
N ARG A 403 -12.50 14.99 -3.42
CA ARG A 403 -11.89 16.00 -2.53
C ARG A 403 -12.04 15.65 -1.04
N ASP A 404 -12.91 14.69 -0.71
CA ASP A 404 -13.08 14.15 0.63
C ASP A 404 -12.15 12.94 0.81
N ALA A 405 -11.13 13.12 1.65
CA ALA A 405 -10.11 12.09 1.93
C ALA A 405 -10.71 10.77 2.43
N ARG A 406 -11.89 10.80 3.09
CA ARG A 406 -12.59 9.62 3.61
C ARG A 406 -13.28 8.79 2.52
N LYS A 407 -13.47 9.35 1.32
CA LYS A 407 -14.08 8.67 0.16
C LYS A 407 -13.07 8.06 -0.79
N LEU A 408 -11.80 8.36 -0.63
CA LEU A 408 -10.76 7.88 -1.52
C LEU A 408 -10.53 6.37 -1.34
N SER A 409 -10.43 5.66 -2.46
CA SER A 409 -10.28 4.22 -2.50
C SER A 409 -9.02 3.81 -3.28
N GLY A 410 -7.85 4.03 -2.70
CA GLY A 410 -6.58 3.48 -3.17
C GLY A 410 -5.89 4.21 -4.32
N GLY A 411 -6.56 5.09 -5.08
CA GLY A 411 -5.91 6.03 -6.01
C GLY A 411 -5.54 5.51 -7.39
N TRP A 412 -6.30 4.57 -7.95
CA TRP A 412 -6.18 4.15 -9.35
C TRP A 412 -7.54 4.03 -10.03
N GLY A 413 -7.58 4.45 -11.30
CA GLY A 413 -8.80 4.47 -12.11
C GLY A 413 -9.23 3.09 -12.63
N PRO A 414 -10.41 3.00 -13.26
CA PRO A 414 -10.89 1.80 -13.95
C PRO A 414 -9.91 1.36 -15.05
N ARG A 415 -9.71 0.05 -15.15
CA ARG A 415 -8.83 -0.59 -16.15
C ARG A 415 -9.68 -1.48 -17.06
N ALA A 416 -9.62 -1.24 -18.37
CA ALA A 416 -10.44 -2.00 -19.31
C ALA A 416 -9.73 -2.24 -20.64
N SER A 417 -10.11 -3.33 -21.29
CA SER A 417 -9.86 -3.62 -22.70
C SER A 417 -11.14 -3.50 -23.52
N GLY A 418 -11.02 -3.14 -24.79
CA GLY A 418 -12.16 -2.93 -25.68
C GLY A 418 -12.93 -1.61 -25.45
N MET A 419 -12.45 -0.79 -24.50
CA MET A 419 -13.04 0.48 -24.14
C MET A 419 -11.95 1.57 -24.03
N GLU A 420 -12.29 2.78 -24.47
CA GLU A 420 -11.51 3.99 -24.27
C GLU A 420 -12.35 5.00 -23.50
N MET A 421 -11.77 5.70 -22.54
CA MET A 421 -12.42 6.80 -21.82
C MET A 421 -11.53 8.04 -21.72
N SER A 422 -12.16 9.20 -21.85
CA SER A 422 -11.55 10.49 -21.53
C SER A 422 -12.40 11.19 -20.47
N PHE A 423 -11.73 11.89 -19.55
CA PHE A 423 -12.40 12.54 -18.43
C PHE A 423 -11.62 13.76 -17.92
N ASN A 424 -12.30 14.62 -17.16
CA ASN A 424 -11.70 15.69 -16.38
C ASN A 424 -11.69 15.29 -14.90
N ALA A 425 -10.53 14.99 -14.36
CA ALA A 425 -10.36 14.54 -12.97
C ALA A 425 -10.82 15.60 -11.95
N LEU A 426 -10.63 16.90 -12.26
CA LEU A 426 -11.00 18.03 -11.42
C LEU A 426 -12.47 18.43 -11.48
N ALA A 427 -13.24 17.86 -12.42
CA ALA A 427 -14.67 18.16 -12.55
C ALA A 427 -15.48 17.71 -11.32
N LEU A 428 -16.69 18.24 -11.18
CA LEU A 428 -17.61 17.84 -10.12
C LEU A 428 -18.01 16.36 -10.22
N PRO A 429 -18.36 15.72 -9.09
CA PRO A 429 -18.89 14.36 -9.08
C PRO A 429 -20.02 14.14 -10.09
N GLY A 430 -19.99 13.04 -10.84
CA GLY A 430 -20.96 12.72 -11.87
C GLY A 430 -20.84 13.54 -13.17
N LYS A 431 -19.79 14.34 -13.32
CA LYS A 431 -19.51 15.18 -14.51
C LYS A 431 -18.06 15.06 -14.99
N ARG A 432 -17.37 13.99 -14.61
CA ARG A 432 -15.97 13.80 -15.02
C ARG A 432 -15.83 13.23 -16.41
N LEU A 433 -16.67 12.29 -16.81
CA LEU A 433 -16.61 11.67 -18.14
C LEU A 433 -16.88 12.69 -19.24
N THR A 434 -16.00 12.74 -20.23
CA THR A 434 -16.16 13.55 -21.45
C THR A 434 -16.47 12.68 -22.67
N SER A 435 -15.88 11.48 -22.76
CA SER A 435 -16.12 10.51 -23.82
C SER A 435 -15.91 9.09 -23.30
N VAL A 436 -16.73 8.17 -23.74
CA VAL A 436 -16.54 6.72 -23.54
C VAL A 436 -16.83 6.03 -24.85
N LYS A 437 -15.85 5.30 -25.39
CA LYS A 437 -15.97 4.54 -26.64
C LYS A 437 -15.80 3.06 -26.35
N VAL A 438 -16.61 2.24 -27.02
CA VAL A 438 -16.47 0.77 -27.04
C VAL A 438 -16.30 0.34 -28.49
N ASN A 439 -15.23 -0.41 -28.78
CA ASN A 439 -14.84 -0.80 -30.13
C ASN A 439 -14.76 0.40 -31.09
N GLY A 440 -14.26 1.55 -30.60
CA GLY A 440 -14.08 2.79 -31.37
C GLY A 440 -15.33 3.67 -31.52
N GLU A 441 -16.54 3.22 -31.11
CA GLU A 441 -17.80 3.96 -31.22
C GLU A 441 -18.22 4.57 -29.87
N GLU A 442 -18.73 5.79 -29.86
CA GLU A 442 -19.30 6.43 -28.68
C GLU A 442 -20.43 5.59 -28.06
N VAL A 443 -20.36 5.43 -26.72
CA VAL A 443 -21.35 4.65 -25.97
C VAL A 443 -22.74 5.28 -26.06
N GLN A 444 -23.68 4.50 -26.57
CA GLN A 444 -25.09 4.86 -26.71
C GLN A 444 -25.89 4.41 -25.49
N LYS A 445 -26.74 5.28 -24.94
CA LYS A 445 -27.47 5.09 -23.68
C LYS A 445 -28.13 3.71 -23.55
N ASN A 446 -28.88 3.26 -24.56
CA ASN A 446 -29.71 2.05 -24.50
C ASN A 446 -29.08 0.83 -25.19
N ARG A 447 -27.85 0.97 -25.76
CA ARG A 447 -27.15 -0.16 -26.38
C ARG A 447 -26.59 -1.07 -25.33
N LYS A 448 -26.71 -2.38 -25.54
CA LYS A 448 -26.10 -3.41 -24.70
C LYS A 448 -24.61 -3.57 -25.01
N TYR A 449 -23.80 -3.70 -23.98
CA TYR A 449 -22.37 -3.96 -24.05
C TYR A 449 -22.07 -5.17 -23.18
N THR A 450 -21.48 -6.21 -23.75
CA THR A 450 -21.04 -7.38 -23.01
C THR A 450 -19.77 -7.07 -22.24
N ILE A 451 -19.70 -7.52 -21.01
CA ILE A 451 -18.58 -7.26 -20.10
C ILE A 451 -18.09 -8.54 -19.44
N ALA A 452 -16.82 -8.58 -19.11
CA ALA A 452 -16.24 -9.63 -18.27
C ALA A 452 -15.28 -9.03 -17.22
N GLY A 453 -15.13 -9.71 -16.10
CA GLY A 453 -14.23 -9.31 -15.03
C GLY A 453 -14.14 -10.35 -13.93
N CYS A 454 -13.41 -10.02 -12.87
CA CYS A 454 -13.22 -10.89 -11.71
C CYS A 454 -14.51 -11.11 -10.93
N GLU A 455 -14.64 -12.26 -10.29
CA GLU A 455 -15.57 -12.46 -9.21
C GLU A 455 -15.00 -11.88 -7.90
N ARG A 456 -15.88 -11.33 -7.08
CA ARG A 456 -15.62 -11.05 -5.67
C ARG A 456 -16.47 -12.05 -4.87
N GLU A 457 -15.82 -13.03 -4.29
CA GLU A 457 -16.49 -14.15 -3.65
C GLU A 457 -17.39 -13.69 -2.48
N GLY A 458 -18.66 -14.14 -2.50
CA GLY A 458 -19.68 -13.71 -1.54
C GLY A 458 -20.48 -12.47 -1.95
N GLU A 459 -20.11 -11.78 -3.03
CA GLU A 459 -20.95 -10.74 -3.63
C GLU A 459 -22.10 -11.34 -4.45
N PRO A 460 -23.21 -10.59 -4.62
CA PRO A 460 -24.30 -11.01 -5.47
C PRO A 460 -23.86 -11.41 -6.90
N LEU A 461 -24.61 -12.29 -7.54
CA LEU A 461 -24.27 -12.81 -8.87
C LEU A 461 -24.11 -11.69 -9.90
N ASP A 462 -24.97 -10.66 -9.83
CA ASP A 462 -24.98 -9.50 -10.71
C ASP A 462 -23.83 -8.50 -10.50
N TYR A 463 -22.85 -8.85 -9.64
CA TYR A 463 -21.61 -8.08 -9.50
C TYR A 463 -20.50 -8.71 -10.34
N VAL A 464 -20.06 -7.99 -11.37
CA VAL A 464 -18.89 -8.35 -12.18
C VAL A 464 -17.76 -7.39 -11.82
N CYS A 465 -16.72 -7.87 -11.21
CA CYS A 465 -15.68 -7.07 -10.57
C CYS A 465 -16.32 -6.09 -9.54
N ARG A 466 -16.30 -4.80 -9.78
CA ARG A 466 -16.98 -3.76 -8.97
C ARG A 466 -18.24 -3.20 -9.61
N LEU A 467 -18.55 -3.65 -10.81
CA LEU A 467 -19.74 -3.22 -11.53
C LEU A 467 -20.95 -4.00 -11.01
N ARG A 468 -21.92 -3.28 -10.44
CA ARG A 468 -23.18 -3.81 -9.87
C ARG A 468 -24.30 -3.71 -10.88
N GLY A 469 -25.28 -4.61 -10.80
CA GLY A 469 -26.46 -4.60 -11.67
C GLY A 469 -26.17 -5.07 -13.09
N THR A 470 -25.19 -5.95 -13.25
CA THR A 470 -24.91 -6.60 -14.53
C THR A 470 -26.00 -7.62 -14.84
N HIS A 471 -26.50 -7.61 -16.09
CA HIS A 471 -27.58 -8.48 -16.54
C HIS A 471 -27.05 -9.80 -17.10
N ASP A 472 -27.85 -10.86 -17.01
CA ASP A 472 -27.61 -12.20 -17.58
C ASP A 472 -26.21 -12.74 -17.26
N VAL A 473 -25.83 -12.64 -15.97
CA VAL A 473 -24.48 -13.00 -15.52
C VAL A 473 -24.29 -14.52 -15.49
N GLU A 474 -23.19 -14.97 -16.08
CA GLU A 474 -22.71 -16.34 -16.03
C GLU A 474 -21.22 -16.41 -15.70
N TYR A 475 -20.78 -17.58 -15.21
CA TYR A 475 -19.36 -17.84 -14.97
C TYR A 475 -18.63 -18.19 -16.26
N VAL A 476 -17.43 -17.65 -16.43
CA VAL A 476 -16.47 -18.10 -17.42
C VAL A 476 -15.77 -19.35 -16.90
N LYS A 477 -15.42 -20.29 -17.77
CA LYS A 477 -14.81 -21.57 -17.38
C LYS A 477 -13.45 -21.39 -16.69
N GLN A 478 -12.65 -20.46 -17.21
CA GLN A 478 -11.31 -20.17 -16.71
C GLN A 478 -11.34 -19.23 -15.51
N THR A 479 -10.34 -19.38 -14.61
CA THR A 479 -9.97 -18.33 -13.67
C THR A 479 -9.16 -17.24 -14.38
N ILE A 480 -8.88 -16.11 -13.69
CA ILE A 480 -8.05 -15.04 -14.26
C ILE A 480 -6.63 -15.54 -14.56
N HIS A 481 -6.03 -16.35 -13.67
CA HIS A 481 -4.70 -16.91 -13.91
C HIS A 481 -4.70 -17.86 -15.11
N GLN A 482 -5.70 -18.74 -15.23
CA GLN A 482 -5.82 -19.64 -16.39
C GLN A 482 -5.96 -18.84 -17.69
N ALA A 483 -6.78 -17.79 -17.71
CA ALA A 483 -6.92 -16.92 -18.86
C ALA A 483 -5.61 -16.23 -19.25
N MET A 484 -4.86 -15.73 -18.25
CA MET A 484 -3.55 -15.12 -18.47
C MET A 484 -2.50 -16.14 -18.95
N GLU A 485 -2.44 -17.33 -18.34
CA GLU A 485 -1.51 -18.38 -18.75
C GLU A 485 -1.78 -18.83 -20.20
N GLU A 486 -3.05 -19.10 -20.55
CA GLU A 486 -3.46 -19.44 -21.91
C GLU A 486 -3.11 -18.33 -22.92
N TYR A 487 -3.35 -17.06 -22.56
CA TYR A 487 -3.04 -15.91 -23.39
C TYR A 487 -1.52 -15.77 -23.61
N LEU A 488 -0.71 -15.81 -22.56
CA LEU A 488 0.75 -15.65 -22.62
C LEU A 488 1.41 -16.79 -23.39
N LEU A 489 1.05 -18.04 -23.12
CA LEU A 489 1.56 -19.22 -23.82
C LEU A 489 1.19 -19.19 -25.32
N GLY A 490 0.01 -18.70 -25.67
CA GLY A 490 -0.44 -18.52 -27.06
C GLY A 490 0.36 -17.48 -27.83
N GLN A 491 0.73 -16.38 -27.18
CA GLN A 491 1.50 -15.28 -27.80
C GLN A 491 2.99 -15.58 -27.96
N LYS A 492 3.57 -16.39 -27.04
CA LYS A 492 5.01 -16.72 -26.96
C LYS A 492 5.94 -15.51 -26.75
N ILE A 493 5.73 -14.43 -27.48
CA ILE A 493 6.48 -13.17 -27.37
C ILE A 493 5.47 -12.02 -27.31
N ILE A 494 5.61 -11.14 -26.31
CA ILE A 494 4.76 -9.97 -26.13
C ILE A 494 5.58 -8.68 -26.12
N LYS A 495 4.95 -7.59 -26.45
CA LYS A 495 5.50 -6.22 -26.31
C LYS A 495 4.39 -5.30 -25.78
N PRO A 496 4.04 -5.38 -24.49
CA PRO A 496 2.96 -4.59 -23.92
C PRO A 496 3.29 -3.10 -23.94
N ILE A 497 2.32 -2.29 -24.34
CA ILE A 497 2.43 -0.83 -24.41
C ILE A 497 1.27 -0.17 -23.65
N ARG A 498 1.41 1.10 -23.33
CA ARG A 498 0.28 1.96 -22.96
C ARG A 498 -0.40 2.44 -24.25
N GLU A 499 -1.72 2.30 -24.31
CA GLU A 499 -2.50 2.58 -25.52
C GLU A 499 -3.39 3.82 -25.36
N ARG A 500 -3.34 4.47 -24.20
CA ARG A 500 -4.18 5.61 -23.81
C ARG A 500 -5.67 5.26 -23.73
N ARG A 501 -5.96 4.05 -23.25
CA ARG A 501 -7.33 3.58 -23.02
C ARG A 501 -8.06 4.39 -21.94
N SER A 502 -7.32 4.99 -21.01
CA SER A 502 -7.85 5.86 -19.95
C SER A 502 -7.03 7.15 -19.90
N ARG A 503 -7.69 8.31 -20.09
CA ARG A 503 -7.02 9.59 -20.23
C ARG A 503 -7.72 10.71 -19.45
N ALA A 504 -6.99 11.34 -18.53
CA ALA A 504 -7.40 12.60 -17.93
C ALA A 504 -7.00 13.77 -18.86
N LEU A 505 -7.94 14.67 -19.15
CA LEU A 505 -7.72 15.80 -20.08
C LEU A 505 -7.11 17.02 -19.38
N ASP A 506 -7.26 17.09 -18.08
CA ASP A 506 -6.81 18.18 -17.19
C ASP A 506 -5.58 17.80 -16.35
N PHE A 507 -4.96 16.67 -16.65
CA PHE A 507 -3.73 16.18 -16.03
C PHE A 507 -2.71 15.69 -17.04
N PRO A 508 -1.41 15.64 -16.64
CA PRO A 508 -0.38 14.93 -17.41
C PRO A 508 -0.77 13.47 -17.66
N ASP A 509 -0.34 12.89 -18.77
CA ASP A 509 -0.65 11.50 -19.18
C ASP A 509 -0.15 10.43 -18.18
N VAL A 510 0.69 10.81 -17.22
CA VAL A 510 1.30 9.91 -16.24
C VAL A 510 1.16 10.51 -14.85
N ALA A 511 0.57 9.77 -13.93
CA ALA A 511 0.51 10.12 -12.52
C ALA A 511 0.87 8.90 -11.67
N PHE A 512 1.90 9.02 -10.83
CA PHE A 512 2.39 7.92 -10.01
C PHE A 512 1.84 7.94 -8.59
N SER A 513 1.28 9.06 -8.15
CA SER A 513 0.87 9.28 -6.78
C SER A 513 -0.48 9.99 -6.73
N GLN A 514 -1.37 9.50 -5.86
CA GLN A 514 -2.65 10.16 -5.61
C GLN A 514 -2.44 11.52 -4.94
N ASP A 515 -1.45 11.65 -4.08
CA ASP A 515 -1.15 12.92 -3.40
C ASP A 515 -0.68 14.00 -4.39
N GLN A 516 0.07 13.62 -5.43
CA GLN A 516 0.43 14.50 -6.54
C GLN A 516 -0.81 15.02 -7.29
N LEU A 517 -1.81 14.15 -7.50
CA LEU A 517 -3.08 14.55 -8.10
C LEU A 517 -3.84 15.51 -7.21
N LEU A 518 -3.95 15.19 -5.92
CA LEU A 518 -4.71 15.98 -4.95
C LEU A 518 -4.04 17.32 -4.62
N ALA A 519 -2.72 17.42 -4.68
CA ALA A 519 -1.99 18.68 -4.53
C ALA A 519 -2.37 19.70 -5.61
N SER A 520 -2.82 19.25 -6.78
CA SER A 520 -3.28 20.14 -7.86
C SER A 520 -4.69 20.70 -7.63
N PHE A 521 -5.51 20.09 -6.76
CA PHE A 521 -6.81 20.67 -6.36
C PHE A 521 -6.69 21.95 -5.53
N ASN A 522 -5.51 22.19 -4.95
CA ASN A 522 -5.23 23.36 -4.10
C ASN A 522 -4.50 24.49 -4.86
N ARG A 523 -4.33 24.34 -6.17
CA ARG A 523 -3.85 25.39 -7.08
C ARG A 523 -5.03 25.99 -7.84
#